data_a12920a03671a69b37ae7ae5182e0ed3
#
_entry.id   a12920a03671a69b37ae7ae5182e0ed3
#
_cell.length_a   1.000
_cell.length_b   1.000
_cell.length_c   1.000
_cell.angle_alpha   90.00
_cell.angle_beta   90.00
_cell.angle_gamma   90.00
#
_symmetry.space_group_name_H-M   'P 1'
#
loop_
_entity.id
_entity.type
_entity.pdbx_description
1 polymer ?
#
loop_
_entity_poly.entity_id
_entity_poly.type
_entity_poly.pdbx_seq_one_letter_code
_entity_poly.pdbx_strand_id
1 'polypeptide(L)'
;MTRISAAVLCLTVLSLTSAFAQSNKFTDRLLQNRYLFSLQDGHLSGTGLPILQNAVSGAQFVLIGEDHGMAQIPPFVGAVCDLVDPEGFHTMAVETGPLAAQQLENWVTRDDGRAQLIDFEKRFPETIAFYNFQEEYDLLSRCSRSATGGKFQVWGLDQELMGASGLILTRILETHPGKEAAAEAQRLLQKNEEAHAAAVKSGSPGDIFMMTVSDDDLNRLKDLLRKQGSPAAQSLLEALIESRDIYQKNMSGAGYDSNRERALLMKTTFSADYNRAATAEGKPPKVLFKFGAWHMYKGFNPLRNNDMGNFITELADRQGTRSLHILILAVKGSQLRFAGIGHPFQPGDFDLVNDKDSDFLFLKPMFDNLATSGWTMFDLRGMRKGFGSLGPVNTELERMIFGYDLLVLIPTATPSKQIQ
;
A
#
# COMPACT_ATOMS: atom_id res chain seq x y z
N MET A 1 -13.14 -8.77 -65.35
CA MET A 1 -13.39 -8.64 -63.88
C MET A 1 -12.55 -9.63 -63.06
N THR A 2 -11.22 -9.61 -63.12
CA THR A 2 -10.39 -10.64 -62.43
C THR A 2 -8.99 -10.12 -62.06
N ARG A 3 -8.87 -8.88 -61.58
CA ARG A 3 -7.58 -8.35 -61.09
C ARG A 3 -7.64 -7.64 -59.72
N ILE A 4 -8.78 -7.64 -59.03
CA ILE A 4 -8.93 -6.95 -57.69
C ILE A 4 -8.76 -7.92 -56.52
N SER A 5 -8.94 -9.23 -56.70
CA SER A 5 -8.90 -10.21 -55.61
C SER A 5 -7.49 -10.59 -55.13
N ALA A 6 -6.45 -10.42 -55.95
CA ALA A 6 -5.09 -10.80 -55.57
C ALA A 6 -4.39 -9.76 -54.69
N ALA A 7 -4.70 -8.47 -54.84
CA ALA A 7 -4.08 -7.40 -54.07
C ALA A 7 -4.62 -7.32 -52.64
N VAL A 8 -5.90 -7.66 -52.43
CA VAL A 8 -6.52 -7.67 -51.08
C VAL A 8 -6.02 -8.85 -50.26
N LEU A 9 -5.78 -10.00 -50.87
CA LEU A 9 -5.26 -11.19 -50.19
C LEU A 9 -3.80 -11.03 -49.76
N CYS A 10 -2.95 -10.35 -50.56
CA CYS A 10 -1.56 -10.05 -50.20
C CYS A 10 -1.46 -9.03 -49.06
N LEU A 11 -2.35 -8.02 -48.98
CA LEU A 11 -2.35 -7.03 -47.90
C LEU A 11 -2.81 -7.63 -46.60
N THR A 12 -3.77 -8.55 -46.58
CA THR A 12 -4.21 -9.23 -45.35
C THR A 12 -3.20 -10.25 -44.84
N VAL A 13 -2.48 -10.94 -45.70
CA VAL A 13 -1.41 -11.88 -45.30
C VAL A 13 -0.19 -11.13 -44.77
N LEU A 14 0.19 -10.00 -45.38
CA LEU A 14 1.29 -9.15 -44.87
C LEU A 14 0.98 -8.51 -43.53
N SER A 15 -0.27 -8.11 -43.27
CA SER A 15 -0.67 -7.56 -41.97
C SER A 15 -0.72 -8.62 -40.86
N LEU A 16 -1.13 -9.85 -41.17
CA LEU A 16 -1.12 -10.97 -40.23
C LEU A 16 0.31 -11.44 -39.92
N THR A 17 1.19 -11.56 -40.91
CA THR A 17 2.59 -11.95 -40.66
C THR A 17 3.37 -10.89 -39.87
N SER A 18 3.09 -9.60 -40.08
CA SER A 18 3.71 -8.54 -39.27
C SER A 18 3.21 -8.51 -37.86
N ALA A 19 1.93 -8.77 -37.61
CA ALA A 19 1.36 -8.86 -36.26
C ALA A 19 1.91 -10.07 -35.47
N PHE A 20 2.05 -11.23 -36.12
CA PHE A 20 2.69 -12.41 -35.52
C PHE A 20 4.17 -12.20 -35.24
N ALA A 21 4.92 -11.56 -36.13
CA ALA A 21 6.33 -11.26 -35.93
C ALA A 21 6.56 -10.21 -34.82
N GLN A 22 5.61 -9.31 -34.60
CA GLN A 22 5.66 -8.31 -33.51
C GLN A 22 5.26 -8.90 -32.14
N SER A 23 4.25 -9.78 -32.15
CA SER A 23 3.89 -10.55 -30.92
C SER A 23 5.06 -11.39 -30.42
N ASN A 24 5.84 -11.99 -31.32
CA ASN A 24 7.03 -12.74 -30.92
C ASN A 24 8.11 -11.84 -30.30
N LYS A 25 8.34 -10.63 -30.80
CA LYS A 25 9.36 -9.72 -30.25
C LYS A 25 9.07 -9.29 -28.80
N PHE A 26 7.81 -9.00 -28.49
CA PHE A 26 7.41 -8.66 -27.11
C PHE A 26 7.64 -9.85 -26.17
N THR A 27 7.13 -11.02 -26.57
CA THR A 27 7.27 -12.25 -25.77
C THR A 27 8.74 -12.65 -25.60
N ASP A 28 9.55 -12.58 -26.68
CA ASP A 28 10.99 -12.88 -26.60
C ASP A 28 11.71 -11.95 -25.62
N ARG A 29 11.40 -10.64 -25.68
CA ARG A 29 11.98 -9.67 -24.73
C ARG A 29 11.51 -9.92 -23.32
N LEU A 30 10.24 -10.27 -23.12
CA LEU A 30 9.69 -10.63 -21.83
C LEU A 30 10.42 -11.83 -21.22
N LEU A 31 10.61 -12.88 -22.00
CA LEU A 31 11.31 -14.10 -21.58
C LEU A 31 12.79 -13.87 -21.26
N GLN A 32 13.47 -12.96 -21.97
CA GLN A 32 14.84 -12.55 -21.66
C GLN A 32 14.97 -11.83 -20.32
N ASN A 33 13.87 -11.26 -19.80
CA ASN A 33 13.82 -10.53 -18.55
C ASN A 33 13.01 -11.28 -17.48
N ARG A 34 12.77 -12.59 -17.66
CA ARG A 34 12.07 -13.46 -16.73
C ARG A 34 13.06 -14.26 -15.89
N TYR A 35 12.86 -14.25 -14.58
CA TYR A 35 13.72 -14.91 -13.61
C TYR A 35 12.91 -15.80 -12.69
N LEU A 36 13.51 -16.90 -12.24
CA LEU A 36 12.98 -17.74 -11.18
C LEU A 36 13.22 -17.07 -9.83
N PHE A 37 12.19 -17.15 -8.99
CA PHE A 37 12.24 -16.62 -7.64
C PHE A 37 11.56 -17.57 -6.67
N SER A 38 12.08 -17.75 -5.48
CA SER A 38 11.42 -18.52 -4.44
C SER A 38 11.69 -17.93 -3.06
N LEU A 39 10.75 -18.14 -2.17
CA LEU A 39 10.85 -17.80 -0.77
C LEU A 39 10.60 -19.06 0.05
N GLN A 40 11.62 -19.50 0.79
CA GLN A 40 11.54 -20.67 1.67
C GLN A 40 12.12 -20.29 3.03
N ASP A 41 11.38 -20.58 4.09
CA ASP A 41 11.77 -20.27 5.47
C ASP A 41 12.22 -18.80 5.64
N GLY A 42 11.55 -17.90 4.93
CA GLY A 42 11.86 -16.48 4.93
C GLY A 42 13.08 -16.07 4.08
N HIS A 43 13.76 -16.99 3.39
CA HIS A 43 14.92 -16.69 2.57
C HIS A 43 14.60 -16.70 1.08
N LEU A 44 15.03 -15.66 0.39
CA LEU A 44 14.89 -15.53 -1.06
C LEU A 44 15.98 -16.31 -1.79
N SER A 45 15.61 -16.96 -2.89
CA SER A 45 16.54 -17.68 -3.76
C SER A 45 16.07 -17.66 -5.22
N GLY A 46 16.89 -18.24 -6.11
CA GLY A 46 16.60 -18.30 -7.54
C GLY A 46 17.41 -17.30 -8.37
N THR A 47 17.28 -17.37 -9.69
CA THR A 47 18.03 -16.50 -10.63
C THR A 47 17.62 -15.02 -10.53
N GLY A 48 16.47 -14.71 -9.94
CA GLY A 48 16.00 -13.37 -9.66
C GLY A 48 16.69 -12.68 -8.47
N LEU A 49 17.24 -13.43 -7.52
CA LEU A 49 17.85 -12.83 -6.32
C LEU A 49 19.00 -11.86 -6.64
N PRO A 50 19.99 -12.19 -7.49
CA PRO A 50 21.04 -11.23 -7.84
C PRO A 50 20.51 -9.98 -8.56
N ILE A 51 19.42 -10.11 -9.33
CA ILE A 51 18.78 -8.97 -10.00
C ILE A 51 18.14 -8.04 -8.97
N LEU A 52 17.42 -8.60 -7.97
CA LEU A 52 16.84 -7.82 -6.87
C LEU A 52 17.93 -7.17 -6.01
N GLN A 53 18.98 -7.89 -5.63
CA GLN A 53 20.12 -7.36 -4.87
C GLN A 53 20.78 -6.17 -5.58
N ASN A 54 21.03 -6.31 -6.87
CA ASN A 54 21.58 -5.20 -7.67
C ASN A 54 20.59 -4.02 -7.80
N ALA A 55 19.28 -4.29 -7.85
CA ALA A 55 18.28 -3.24 -7.95
C ALA A 55 18.14 -2.43 -6.66
N VAL A 56 18.19 -3.07 -5.49
CA VAL A 56 18.11 -2.38 -4.19
C VAL A 56 19.41 -1.65 -3.84
N SER A 57 20.55 -2.13 -4.32
CA SER A 57 21.86 -1.50 -4.06
C SER A 57 21.89 -0.08 -4.61
N GLY A 58 22.22 0.88 -3.76
CA GLY A 58 22.24 2.31 -4.09
C GLY A 58 20.88 2.95 -4.32
N ALA A 59 19.76 2.29 -4.01
CA ALA A 59 18.47 2.95 -3.92
C ALA A 59 18.37 3.80 -2.65
N GLN A 60 17.72 4.95 -2.74
CA GLN A 60 17.32 5.79 -1.60
C GLN A 60 15.95 5.37 -1.08
N PHE A 61 15.10 4.93 -1.99
CA PHE A 61 13.73 4.52 -1.72
C PHE A 61 13.44 3.17 -2.38
N VAL A 62 12.86 2.24 -1.65
CA VAL A 62 12.33 0.97 -2.16
C VAL A 62 10.83 0.94 -1.89
N LEU A 63 10.02 0.86 -2.95
CA LEU A 63 8.57 0.92 -2.88
C LEU A 63 8.00 -0.43 -3.32
N ILE A 64 7.25 -1.08 -2.42
CA ILE A 64 6.58 -2.35 -2.69
C ILE A 64 5.09 -2.11 -2.76
N GLY A 65 4.52 -2.31 -3.95
CA GLY A 65 3.09 -2.30 -4.20
C GLY A 65 2.53 -3.71 -4.17
N GLU A 66 1.39 -3.91 -3.50
CA GLU A 66 0.76 -5.22 -3.34
C GLU A 66 -0.76 -5.19 -3.52
N ASP A 67 -1.38 -6.36 -3.54
CA ASP A 67 -2.76 -6.56 -3.18
C ASP A 67 -2.82 -7.20 -1.77
N HIS A 68 -3.69 -6.66 -0.88
CA HIS A 68 -3.65 -6.93 0.55
C HIS A 68 -4.26 -8.28 0.95
N GLY A 69 -3.93 -8.74 2.17
CA GLY A 69 -4.59 -9.88 2.81
C GLY A 69 -4.07 -11.26 2.38
N MET A 70 -2.90 -11.32 1.75
CA MET A 70 -2.25 -12.55 1.28
C MET A 70 -1.06 -12.93 2.16
N ALA A 71 -1.06 -14.15 2.69
CA ALA A 71 -0.03 -14.62 3.65
C ALA A 71 1.39 -14.69 3.07
N GLN A 72 1.58 -14.74 1.75
CA GLN A 72 2.88 -14.87 1.10
C GLN A 72 3.62 -13.55 0.94
N ILE A 73 2.91 -12.42 0.90
CA ILE A 73 3.52 -11.12 0.59
C ILE A 73 4.33 -10.55 1.76
N PRO A 74 3.82 -10.51 3.01
CA PRO A 74 4.61 -9.97 4.12
C PRO A 74 5.95 -10.68 4.36
N PRO A 75 6.07 -12.02 4.29
CA PRO A 75 7.36 -12.70 4.37
C PRO A 75 8.35 -12.32 3.26
N PHE A 76 7.87 -12.02 2.04
CA PHE A 76 8.71 -11.48 0.96
C PHE A 76 9.26 -10.11 1.34
N VAL A 77 8.40 -9.21 1.82
CA VAL A 77 8.82 -7.86 2.25
C VAL A 77 9.82 -7.96 3.41
N GLY A 78 9.62 -8.89 4.35
CA GLY A 78 10.56 -9.16 5.44
C GLY A 78 11.94 -9.62 4.93
N ALA A 79 11.98 -10.45 3.88
CA ALA A 79 13.24 -10.82 3.25
C ALA A 79 13.89 -9.65 2.50
N VAL A 80 13.10 -8.71 1.96
CA VAL A 80 13.63 -7.45 1.41
C VAL A 80 14.20 -6.57 2.52
N CYS A 81 13.58 -6.50 3.71
CA CYS A 81 14.17 -5.79 4.86
C CYS A 81 15.58 -6.29 5.16
N ASP A 82 15.79 -7.61 5.20
CA ASP A 82 17.11 -8.20 5.44
C ASP A 82 18.13 -7.81 4.35
N LEU A 83 17.68 -7.70 3.09
CA LEU A 83 18.55 -7.29 1.98
C LEU A 83 18.94 -5.81 2.03
N VAL A 84 18.04 -4.94 2.52
CA VAL A 84 18.26 -3.50 2.50
C VAL A 84 18.83 -2.95 3.82
N ASP A 85 18.81 -3.72 4.92
CA ASP A 85 19.39 -3.31 6.20
C ASP A 85 20.87 -2.90 6.08
N PRO A 86 21.77 -3.69 5.41
CA PRO A 86 23.16 -3.28 5.22
C PRO A 86 23.32 -1.97 4.42
N GLU A 87 22.34 -1.60 3.65
CA GLU A 87 22.26 -0.35 2.90
C GLU A 87 21.77 0.84 3.76
N GLY A 88 21.33 0.58 5.01
CA GLY A 88 20.88 1.60 5.98
C GLY A 88 19.38 1.93 5.92
N PHE A 89 18.55 0.99 5.51
CA PHE A 89 17.09 1.15 5.56
C PHE A 89 16.57 0.77 6.96
N HIS A 90 16.38 1.75 7.81
CA HIS A 90 15.83 1.56 9.16
C HIS A 90 14.44 2.18 9.32
N THR A 91 13.83 2.62 8.23
CA THR A 91 12.50 3.23 8.21
C THR A 91 11.60 2.49 7.24
N MET A 92 10.41 2.12 7.70
CA MET A 92 9.35 1.54 6.88
C MET A 92 8.12 2.44 6.89
N ALA A 93 7.75 2.93 5.71
CA ALA A 93 6.51 3.67 5.51
C ALA A 93 5.38 2.70 5.14
N VAL A 94 4.23 2.86 5.77
CA VAL A 94 3.11 1.89 5.70
C VAL A 94 1.77 2.58 5.46
N GLU A 95 0.83 1.84 4.85
CA GLU A 95 -0.53 2.27 4.52
C GLU A 95 -1.45 2.13 5.74
N THR A 96 -1.15 2.90 6.76
CA THR A 96 -2.02 3.06 7.94
C THR A 96 -1.82 4.47 8.51
N GLY A 97 -2.72 4.91 9.40
CA GLY A 97 -2.63 6.23 10.01
C GLY A 97 -1.43 6.39 10.96
N PRO A 98 -0.94 7.61 11.17
CA PRO A 98 0.21 7.89 12.04
C PRO A 98 0.03 7.40 13.48
N LEU A 99 -1.19 7.50 14.05
CA LEU A 99 -1.45 7.05 15.41
C LEU A 99 -1.36 5.53 15.54
N ALA A 100 -1.90 4.78 14.57
CA ALA A 100 -1.80 3.33 14.52
C ALA A 100 -0.33 2.91 14.33
N ALA A 101 0.40 3.53 13.41
CA ALA A 101 1.81 3.24 13.14
C ALA A 101 2.69 3.47 14.38
N GLN A 102 2.45 4.54 15.15
CA GLN A 102 3.16 4.80 16.39
C GLN A 102 2.96 3.67 17.44
N GLN A 103 1.74 3.11 17.52
CA GLN A 103 1.49 1.96 18.41
C GLN A 103 2.27 0.72 17.91
N LEU A 104 2.19 0.44 16.62
CA LEU A 104 2.91 -0.68 15.99
C LEU A 104 4.43 -0.58 16.24
N GLU A 105 5.04 0.58 16.02
CA GLU A 105 6.47 0.81 16.29
C GLU A 105 6.85 0.46 17.74
N ASN A 106 6.00 0.84 18.70
CA ASN A 106 6.25 0.55 20.11
C ASN A 106 6.11 -0.94 20.44
N TRP A 107 5.23 -1.67 19.78
CA TRP A 107 4.94 -3.07 20.11
C TRP A 107 5.87 -4.05 19.41
N VAL A 108 6.27 -3.81 18.17
CA VAL A 108 7.07 -4.78 17.39
C VAL A 108 8.47 -5.05 17.94
N THR A 109 8.95 -4.20 18.84
CA THR A 109 10.22 -4.35 19.57
C THR A 109 10.07 -5.07 20.91
N ARG A 110 8.84 -5.41 21.34
CA ARG A 110 8.55 -5.94 22.67
C ARG A 110 8.12 -7.40 22.62
N ASP A 111 8.49 -8.18 23.62
CA ASP A 111 8.06 -9.58 23.78
C ASP A 111 6.54 -9.71 23.95
N ASP A 112 5.91 -8.78 24.67
CA ASP A 112 4.46 -8.72 24.90
C ASP A 112 3.69 -7.93 23.81
N GLY A 113 4.35 -7.47 22.77
CA GLY A 113 3.78 -6.54 21.80
C GLY A 113 2.53 -7.07 21.10
N ARG A 114 2.46 -8.38 20.79
CA ARG A 114 1.27 -8.99 20.22
C ARG A 114 0.08 -8.99 21.20
N ALA A 115 0.32 -9.23 22.47
CA ALA A 115 -0.72 -9.13 23.50
C ALA A 115 -1.22 -7.68 23.64
N GLN A 116 -0.30 -6.71 23.56
CA GLN A 116 -0.66 -5.29 23.55
C GLN A 116 -1.54 -4.92 22.33
N LEU A 117 -1.24 -5.44 21.15
CA LEU A 117 -2.07 -5.26 19.96
C LEU A 117 -3.48 -5.82 20.17
N ILE A 118 -3.60 -7.04 20.70
CA ILE A 118 -4.91 -7.68 20.96
C ILE A 118 -5.72 -6.83 21.97
N ASP A 119 -5.13 -6.38 23.04
CA ASP A 119 -5.81 -5.56 24.05
C ASP A 119 -6.17 -4.17 23.53
N PHE A 120 -5.34 -3.61 22.64
CA PHE A 120 -5.62 -2.36 21.96
C PHE A 120 -6.82 -2.50 21.01
N GLU A 121 -6.86 -3.54 20.15
CA GLU A 121 -7.97 -3.80 19.23
C GLU A 121 -9.30 -4.04 19.96
N LYS A 122 -9.29 -4.65 21.16
CA LYS A 122 -10.49 -4.76 22.00
C LYS A 122 -10.99 -3.41 22.49
N ARG A 123 -10.08 -2.49 22.79
CA ARG A 123 -10.41 -1.14 23.29
C ARG A 123 -10.75 -0.16 22.18
N PHE A 124 -10.08 -0.28 21.06
CA PHE A 124 -10.20 0.60 19.89
C PHE A 124 -10.32 -0.24 18.62
N PRO A 125 -11.47 -0.90 18.41
CA PRO A 125 -11.68 -1.77 17.26
C PRO A 125 -11.61 -0.98 15.94
N GLU A 126 -11.27 -1.68 14.87
CA GLU A 126 -11.15 -1.13 13.50
C GLU A 126 -10.24 0.13 13.42
N THR A 127 -9.19 0.18 14.26
CA THR A 127 -8.23 1.31 14.28
C THR A 127 -6.97 1.01 13.48
N ILE A 128 -6.59 -0.27 13.34
CA ILE A 128 -5.37 -0.68 12.64
C ILE A 128 -5.74 -1.37 11.32
N ALA A 129 -5.31 -0.77 10.21
CA ALA A 129 -5.43 -1.40 8.89
C ALA A 129 -4.31 -2.44 8.71
N PHE A 130 -4.66 -3.65 8.23
CA PHE A 130 -3.77 -4.73 7.80
C PHE A 130 -2.83 -5.30 8.89
N TYR A 131 -2.20 -4.46 9.72
CA TYR A 131 -1.17 -4.86 10.68
C TYR A 131 -1.74 -5.59 11.93
N ASN A 132 -3.03 -5.82 11.99
CA ASN A 132 -3.70 -6.80 12.85
C ASN A 132 -3.79 -8.20 12.20
N PHE A 133 -3.18 -8.41 11.02
CA PHE A 133 -2.93 -9.73 10.46
C PHE A 133 -1.58 -10.26 10.94
N GLN A 134 -1.52 -11.56 11.18
CA GLN A 134 -0.34 -12.20 11.77
C GLN A 134 0.92 -11.98 10.95
N GLU A 135 0.84 -12.21 9.64
CA GLU A 135 1.98 -12.10 8.75
C GLU A 135 2.47 -10.66 8.61
N GLU A 136 1.56 -9.68 8.68
CA GLU A 136 1.89 -8.26 8.64
C GLU A 136 2.57 -7.78 9.93
N TYR A 137 2.08 -8.22 11.09
CA TYR A 137 2.74 -7.95 12.37
C TYR A 137 4.12 -8.61 12.44
N ASP A 138 4.23 -9.87 11.97
CA ASP A 138 5.50 -10.61 11.93
C ASP A 138 6.51 -9.95 10.99
N LEU A 139 6.03 -9.36 9.87
CA LEU A 139 6.85 -8.55 8.98
C LEU A 139 7.51 -7.38 9.72
N LEU A 140 6.72 -6.53 10.39
CA LEU A 140 7.28 -5.38 11.11
C LEU A 140 8.24 -5.82 12.22
N SER A 141 7.92 -6.89 12.94
CA SER A 141 8.79 -7.47 13.95
C SER A 141 10.10 -7.99 13.37
N ARG A 142 10.07 -8.59 12.16
CA ARG A 142 11.27 -9.03 11.45
C ARG A 142 12.13 -7.84 11.02
N CYS A 143 11.55 -6.85 10.35
CA CYS A 143 12.29 -5.65 9.92
C CYS A 143 12.91 -4.91 11.11
N SER A 144 12.19 -4.85 12.25
CA SER A 144 12.73 -4.28 13.48
C SER A 144 13.95 -5.05 14.03
N ARG A 145 13.93 -6.39 13.95
CA ARG A 145 15.07 -7.21 14.37
C ARG A 145 16.24 -7.15 13.40
N SER A 146 15.97 -6.98 12.10
CA SER A 146 16.99 -6.85 11.06
C SER A 146 17.72 -5.52 11.14
N ALA A 147 17.10 -4.47 11.69
CA ALA A 147 17.68 -3.13 11.78
C ALA A 147 18.87 -3.09 12.77
N THR A 148 20.05 -3.50 12.29
CA THR A 148 21.27 -3.67 13.12
C THR A 148 22.04 -2.36 13.30
N GLY A 149 21.84 -1.38 12.43
CA GLY A 149 22.61 -0.11 12.40
C GLY A 149 21.87 1.10 12.97
N GLY A 150 20.62 0.94 13.45
CA GLY A 150 19.81 2.05 13.95
C GLY A 150 18.49 1.62 14.55
N LYS A 151 17.75 2.58 15.12
CA LYS A 151 16.39 2.33 15.60
C LYS A 151 15.44 2.16 14.41
N PHE A 152 14.74 1.05 14.34
CA PHE A 152 13.67 0.86 13.35
C PHE A 152 12.51 1.81 13.62
N GLN A 153 12.02 2.46 12.56
CA GLN A 153 10.91 3.40 12.60
C GLN A 153 9.79 2.94 11.68
N VAL A 154 8.55 3.12 12.12
CA VAL A 154 7.34 2.85 11.32
C VAL A 154 6.61 4.17 11.09
N TRP A 155 6.55 4.61 9.83
CA TRP A 155 5.84 5.82 9.44
C TRP A 155 4.49 5.47 8.85
N GLY A 156 3.41 5.80 9.55
CA GLY A 156 2.06 5.75 9.01
C GLY A 156 1.79 7.00 8.19
N LEU A 157 1.45 6.81 6.93
CA LEU A 157 1.30 7.95 6.02
C LEU A 157 -0.16 8.23 5.63
N ASP A 158 -1.04 7.29 5.86
CA ASP A 158 -2.43 7.33 5.42
C ASP A 158 -3.33 8.09 6.40
N GLN A 159 -4.60 8.30 6.02
CA GLN A 159 -5.61 8.73 6.97
C GLN A 159 -5.78 7.69 8.10
N GLU A 160 -6.22 8.14 9.25
CA GLU A 160 -6.58 7.24 10.34
C GLU A 160 -7.75 6.35 9.93
N LEU A 161 -7.68 5.06 10.26
CA LEU A 161 -8.72 4.11 9.88
C LEU A 161 -10.08 4.51 10.46
N MET A 162 -11.12 4.15 9.78
CA MET A 162 -12.51 4.58 10.06
C MET A 162 -12.97 4.35 11.52
N GLY A 163 -12.40 3.38 12.23
CA GLY A 163 -12.66 3.15 13.66
C GLY A 163 -11.83 3.98 14.62
N ALA A 164 -10.85 4.75 14.15
CA ALA A 164 -9.88 5.45 15.00
C ALA A 164 -10.46 6.61 15.82
N SER A 165 -11.71 7.00 15.60
CA SER A 165 -12.32 8.15 16.32
C SER A 165 -12.25 8.02 17.83
N GLY A 166 -12.49 6.81 18.38
CA GLY A 166 -12.41 6.55 19.82
C GLY A 166 -10.99 6.74 20.38
N LEU A 167 -9.98 6.28 19.63
CA LEU A 167 -8.57 6.52 19.97
C LEU A 167 -8.25 8.01 19.96
N ILE A 168 -8.62 8.72 18.91
CA ILE A 168 -8.33 10.15 18.73
C ILE A 168 -8.96 10.97 19.87
N LEU A 169 -10.24 10.75 20.16
CA LEU A 169 -10.94 11.46 21.25
C LEU A 169 -10.33 11.14 22.63
N THR A 170 -9.93 9.90 22.86
CA THR A 170 -9.20 9.50 24.08
C THR A 170 -7.86 10.23 24.18
N ARG A 171 -7.09 10.30 23.10
CA ARG A 171 -5.82 11.04 23.06
C ARG A 171 -6.01 12.54 23.28
N ILE A 172 -7.09 13.15 22.75
CA ILE A 172 -7.45 14.54 23.04
C ILE A 172 -7.65 14.73 24.56
N LEU A 173 -8.41 13.85 25.21
CA LEU A 173 -8.63 13.89 26.65
C LEU A 173 -7.32 13.73 27.46
N GLU A 174 -6.41 12.87 27.02
CA GLU A 174 -5.08 12.67 27.62
C GLU A 174 -4.18 13.92 27.53
N THR A 175 -4.47 14.89 26.66
CA THR A 175 -3.77 16.19 26.63
C THR A 175 -4.22 17.12 27.74
N HIS A 176 -5.19 16.74 28.58
CA HIS A 176 -5.78 17.53 29.65
C HIS A 176 -6.29 18.90 29.18
N PRO A 177 -7.19 18.99 28.18
CA PRO A 177 -7.76 20.27 27.76
C PRO A 177 -8.63 20.89 28.85
N GLY A 178 -8.97 22.17 28.73
CA GLY A 178 -9.81 22.85 29.68
C GLY A 178 -11.20 22.19 29.80
N LYS A 179 -11.89 22.50 30.91
CA LYS A 179 -13.10 21.79 31.37
C LYS A 179 -14.18 21.63 30.30
N GLU A 180 -14.45 22.68 29.52
CA GLU A 180 -15.51 22.65 28.52
C GLU A 180 -15.09 21.80 27.32
N ALA A 181 -13.84 21.90 26.88
CA ALA A 181 -13.30 21.09 25.81
C ALA A 181 -13.23 19.60 26.19
N ALA A 182 -12.85 19.30 27.44
CA ALA A 182 -12.86 17.94 27.99
C ALA A 182 -14.28 17.35 28.02
N ALA A 183 -15.27 18.14 28.49
CA ALA A 183 -16.66 17.70 28.53
C ALA A 183 -17.23 17.42 27.16
N GLU A 184 -16.87 18.23 26.14
CA GLU A 184 -17.30 18.03 24.78
C GLU A 184 -16.63 16.80 24.13
N ALA A 185 -15.32 16.63 24.33
CA ALA A 185 -14.60 15.43 23.86
C ALA A 185 -15.17 14.15 24.51
N GLN A 186 -15.51 14.17 25.78
CA GLN A 186 -16.16 13.04 26.47
C GLN A 186 -17.56 12.74 25.90
N ARG A 187 -18.35 13.78 25.61
CA ARG A 187 -19.66 13.63 24.96
C ARG A 187 -19.53 12.97 23.58
N LEU A 188 -18.54 13.39 22.78
CA LEU A 188 -18.28 12.80 21.48
C LEU A 188 -17.75 11.36 21.59
N LEU A 189 -16.94 11.06 22.61
CA LEU A 189 -16.49 9.70 22.87
C LEU A 189 -17.67 8.76 23.17
N GLN A 190 -18.65 9.20 23.97
CA GLN A 190 -19.87 8.44 24.20
C GLN A 190 -20.67 8.24 22.89
N LYS A 191 -20.82 9.27 22.06
CA LYS A 191 -21.44 9.12 20.73
C LYS A 191 -20.69 8.12 19.85
N ASN A 192 -19.35 8.09 19.94
CA ASN A 192 -18.56 7.10 19.20
C ASN A 192 -18.86 5.66 19.67
N GLU A 193 -19.02 5.41 20.95
CA GLU A 193 -19.39 4.10 21.50
C GLU A 193 -20.78 3.66 21.00
N GLU A 194 -21.75 4.60 21.03
CA GLU A 194 -23.12 4.35 20.54
C GLU A 194 -23.13 4.03 19.02
N ALA A 195 -22.38 4.82 18.22
CA ALA A 195 -22.25 4.63 16.78
C ALA A 195 -21.55 3.30 16.46
N HIS A 196 -20.48 2.93 17.17
CA HIS A 196 -19.82 1.65 17.00
C HIS A 196 -20.75 0.48 17.31
N ALA A 197 -21.53 0.55 18.40
CA ALA A 197 -22.53 -0.49 18.71
C ALA A 197 -23.60 -0.63 17.61
N ALA A 198 -24.02 0.48 17.00
CA ALA A 198 -24.95 0.47 15.88
C ALA A 198 -24.29 -0.17 14.63
N ALA A 199 -23.05 0.19 14.32
CA ALA A 199 -22.29 -0.32 13.19
C ALA A 199 -22.03 -1.84 13.32
N VAL A 200 -21.69 -2.34 14.51
CA VAL A 200 -21.55 -3.79 14.77
C VAL A 200 -22.88 -4.53 14.52
N LYS A 201 -24.01 -3.94 14.91
CA LYS A 201 -25.33 -4.54 14.70
C LYS A 201 -25.72 -4.59 13.22
N SER A 202 -25.37 -3.58 12.45
CA SER A 202 -25.70 -3.50 11.01
C SER A 202 -24.64 -4.13 10.11
N GLY A 203 -23.39 -4.26 10.57
CA GLY A 203 -22.22 -4.60 9.79
C GLY A 203 -21.75 -3.44 8.88
N SER A 204 -22.41 -2.28 8.92
CA SER A 204 -22.21 -1.19 7.98
C SER A 204 -21.11 -0.20 8.42
N PRO A 205 -20.09 0.06 7.60
CA PRO A 205 -19.14 1.15 7.84
C PRO A 205 -19.80 2.54 7.84
N GLY A 206 -20.98 2.68 7.23
CA GLY A 206 -21.72 3.94 7.20
C GLY A 206 -22.28 4.38 8.56
N ASP A 207 -22.37 3.46 9.53
CA ASP A 207 -22.96 3.73 10.85
C ASP A 207 -21.91 4.08 11.92
N ILE A 208 -20.60 4.02 11.62
CA ILE A 208 -19.56 4.41 12.56
C ILE A 208 -19.55 5.92 12.82
N PHE A 209 -18.98 6.32 13.94
CA PHE A 209 -18.92 7.72 14.34
C PHE A 209 -18.29 8.63 13.29
N MET A 210 -17.17 8.26 12.69
CA MET A 210 -16.48 9.05 11.68
C MET A 210 -17.40 9.41 10.49
N MET A 211 -18.38 8.54 10.17
CA MET A 211 -19.34 8.78 9.09
C MET A 211 -20.61 9.51 9.54
N THR A 212 -20.98 9.39 10.82
CA THR A 212 -22.25 9.90 11.34
C THR A 212 -22.15 11.19 12.15
N VAL A 213 -20.95 11.55 12.60
CA VAL A 213 -20.73 12.79 13.36
C VAL A 213 -21.06 14.02 12.52
N SER A 214 -21.78 14.98 13.14
CA SER A 214 -22.16 16.22 12.46
C SER A 214 -20.99 17.23 12.40
N ASP A 215 -21.00 18.10 11.39
CA ASP A 215 -20.06 19.21 11.31
C ASP A 215 -20.17 20.16 12.51
N ASP A 216 -21.38 20.37 13.04
CA ASP A 216 -21.60 21.19 14.24
C ASP A 216 -20.89 20.63 15.46
N ASP A 217 -20.93 19.31 15.68
CA ASP A 217 -20.24 18.64 16.78
C ASP A 217 -18.72 18.82 16.67
N LEU A 218 -18.15 18.62 15.50
CA LEU A 218 -16.71 18.77 15.26
C LEU A 218 -16.27 20.23 15.35
N ASN A 219 -17.05 21.17 14.80
CA ASN A 219 -16.78 22.59 14.88
C ASN A 219 -16.84 23.10 16.33
N ARG A 220 -17.79 22.61 17.10
CA ARG A 220 -17.90 22.94 18.52
C ARG A 220 -16.66 22.49 19.31
N LEU A 221 -16.22 21.25 19.12
CA LEU A 221 -14.98 20.77 19.74
C LEU A 221 -13.76 21.56 19.27
N LYS A 222 -13.68 21.87 17.98
CA LYS A 222 -12.60 22.67 17.38
C LYS A 222 -12.49 24.05 18.01
N ASP A 223 -13.62 24.74 18.19
CA ASP A 223 -13.65 26.07 18.79
C ASP A 223 -13.29 26.05 20.29
N LEU A 224 -13.69 25.00 21.00
CA LEU A 224 -13.30 24.80 22.39
C LEU A 224 -11.80 24.48 22.51
N LEU A 225 -11.26 23.58 21.67
CA LEU A 225 -9.83 23.25 21.70
C LEU A 225 -8.95 24.44 21.29
N ARG A 226 -9.41 25.30 20.38
CA ARG A 226 -8.69 26.54 20.04
C ARG A 226 -8.52 27.47 21.25
N LYS A 227 -9.48 27.49 22.18
CA LYS A 227 -9.46 28.33 23.38
C LYS A 227 -8.82 27.66 24.59
N GLN A 228 -8.96 26.33 24.71
CA GLN A 228 -8.70 25.58 25.95
C GLN A 228 -7.84 24.33 25.71
N GLY A 229 -7.44 24.02 24.48
CA GLY A 229 -6.65 22.86 24.13
C GLY A 229 -5.19 23.19 23.83
N SER A 230 -4.36 22.14 23.80
CA SER A 230 -2.98 22.23 23.34
C SER A 230 -2.90 22.14 21.80
N PRO A 231 -1.78 22.54 21.17
CA PRO A 231 -1.56 22.29 19.74
C PRO A 231 -1.69 20.79 19.39
N ALA A 232 -1.25 19.89 20.26
CA ALA A 232 -1.39 18.45 20.04
C ALA A 232 -2.88 18.01 19.99
N ALA A 233 -3.73 18.54 20.88
CA ALA A 233 -5.18 18.26 20.85
C ALA A 233 -5.83 18.78 19.57
N GLN A 234 -5.41 19.94 19.07
CA GLN A 234 -5.91 20.52 17.82
C GLN A 234 -5.50 19.65 16.62
N SER A 235 -4.23 19.24 16.55
CA SER A 235 -3.75 18.36 15.49
C SER A 235 -4.44 17.00 15.46
N LEU A 236 -4.75 16.42 16.64
CA LEU A 236 -5.53 15.19 16.73
C LEU A 236 -6.94 15.35 16.16
N LEU A 237 -7.63 16.46 16.49
CA LEU A 237 -8.95 16.73 15.93
C LEU A 237 -8.88 17.00 14.41
N GLU A 238 -7.84 17.69 13.93
CA GLU A 238 -7.61 17.92 12.50
C GLU A 238 -7.43 16.58 11.76
N ALA A 239 -6.66 15.64 12.30
CA ALA A 239 -6.52 14.30 11.74
C ALA A 239 -7.86 13.55 11.64
N LEU A 240 -8.73 13.66 12.66
CA LEU A 240 -10.07 13.08 12.62
C LEU A 240 -10.93 13.71 11.49
N ILE A 241 -10.93 15.03 11.40
CA ILE A 241 -11.72 15.76 10.38
C ILE A 241 -11.24 15.40 8.98
N GLU A 242 -9.92 15.42 8.72
CA GLU A 242 -9.33 15.09 7.42
C GLU A 242 -9.63 13.64 7.02
N SER A 243 -9.47 12.69 7.94
CA SER A 243 -9.80 11.27 7.70
C SER A 243 -11.27 11.10 7.35
N ARG A 244 -12.18 11.73 8.12
CA ARG A 244 -13.61 11.74 7.86
C ARG A 244 -13.94 12.27 6.46
N ASP A 245 -13.38 13.39 6.08
CA ASP A 245 -13.64 14.02 4.78
C ASP A 245 -13.23 13.13 3.62
N ILE A 246 -12.10 12.44 3.72
CA ILE A 246 -11.64 11.46 2.72
C ILE A 246 -12.63 10.30 2.61
N TYR A 247 -13.05 9.69 3.74
CA TYR A 247 -14.01 8.59 3.72
C TYR A 247 -15.40 9.01 3.21
N GLN A 248 -15.90 10.16 3.64
CA GLN A 248 -17.21 10.65 3.18
C GLN A 248 -17.23 10.91 1.68
N LYS A 249 -16.17 11.47 1.10
CA LYS A 249 -16.02 11.62 -0.36
C LYS A 249 -16.03 10.27 -1.07
N ASN A 250 -15.30 9.29 -0.54
CA ASN A 250 -15.30 7.95 -1.11
C ASN A 250 -16.73 7.35 -1.12
N MET A 251 -17.40 7.36 0.01
CA MET A 251 -18.74 6.77 0.16
C MET A 251 -19.82 7.52 -0.59
N SER A 252 -19.66 8.82 -0.85
CA SER A 252 -20.61 9.61 -1.65
C SER A 252 -20.43 9.51 -3.17
N GLY A 253 -19.49 8.67 -3.63
CA GLY A 253 -19.18 8.48 -5.06
C GLY A 253 -18.18 9.50 -5.62
N ALA A 254 -17.62 10.40 -4.79
CA ALA A 254 -16.55 11.33 -5.17
C ALA A 254 -15.15 10.68 -5.04
N GLY A 255 -15.00 9.47 -5.54
CA GLY A 255 -13.78 8.66 -5.39
C GLY A 255 -12.52 9.33 -5.93
N TYR A 256 -12.62 10.12 -7.01
CA TYR A 256 -11.49 10.88 -7.51
C TYR A 256 -11.00 11.92 -6.50
N ASP A 257 -11.89 12.71 -5.91
CA ASP A 257 -11.54 13.76 -4.94
C ASP A 257 -11.00 13.12 -3.65
N SER A 258 -11.62 12.03 -3.19
CA SER A 258 -11.13 11.23 -2.07
C SER A 258 -9.69 10.76 -2.29
N ASN A 259 -9.41 10.09 -3.42
CA ASN A 259 -8.07 9.59 -3.74
C ASN A 259 -7.04 10.73 -3.88
N ARG A 260 -7.45 11.88 -4.41
CA ARG A 260 -6.59 13.05 -4.53
C ARG A 260 -6.19 13.62 -3.18
N GLU A 261 -7.14 13.77 -2.26
CA GLU A 261 -6.87 14.25 -0.90
C GLU A 261 -6.04 13.25 -0.10
N ARG A 262 -6.40 11.98 -0.18
CA ARG A 262 -5.61 10.91 0.43
C ARG A 262 -4.16 10.93 -0.03
N ALA A 263 -3.90 11.06 -1.34
CA ALA A 263 -2.56 11.18 -1.89
C ALA A 263 -1.84 12.45 -1.41
N LEU A 264 -2.55 13.58 -1.25
CA LEU A 264 -1.97 14.80 -0.70
C LEU A 264 -1.60 14.65 0.77
N LEU A 265 -2.47 14.04 1.58
CA LEU A 265 -2.21 13.72 2.97
C LEU A 265 -0.95 12.85 3.11
N MET A 266 -0.88 11.73 2.39
CA MET A 266 0.28 10.84 2.42
C MET A 266 1.59 11.57 2.07
N LYS A 267 1.59 12.41 1.03
CA LYS A 267 2.78 13.19 0.62
C LYS A 267 3.18 14.23 1.67
N THR A 268 2.20 14.88 2.29
CA THR A 268 2.45 15.89 3.33
C THR A 268 3.02 15.24 4.58
N THR A 269 2.42 14.13 5.04
CA THR A 269 2.89 13.35 6.19
C THR A 269 4.29 12.83 5.96
N PHE A 270 4.53 12.17 4.81
CA PHE A 270 5.87 11.71 4.44
C PHE A 270 6.89 12.86 4.44
N SER A 271 6.56 14.00 3.84
CA SER A 271 7.49 15.13 3.74
C SER A 271 7.87 15.67 5.12
N ALA A 272 6.91 15.74 6.06
CA ALA A 272 7.15 16.16 7.42
C ALA A 272 8.10 15.18 8.15
N ASP A 273 7.82 13.88 8.07
CA ASP A 273 8.61 12.83 8.72
C ASP A 273 10.02 12.73 8.12
N TYR A 274 10.12 12.77 6.79
CA TYR A 274 11.38 12.72 6.06
C TYR A 274 12.30 13.90 6.41
N ASN A 275 11.75 15.11 6.43
CA ASN A 275 12.51 16.31 6.79
C ASN A 275 12.94 16.30 8.26
N ARG A 276 12.06 15.82 9.15
CA ARG A 276 12.39 15.69 10.58
C ARG A 276 13.53 14.68 10.80
N ALA A 277 13.44 13.50 10.17
CA ALA A 277 14.49 12.48 10.25
C ALA A 277 15.80 12.96 9.63
N ALA A 278 15.76 13.59 8.44
CA ALA A 278 16.94 14.14 7.78
C ALA A 278 17.64 15.20 8.66
N THR A 279 16.88 16.03 9.37
CA THR A 279 17.42 17.02 10.30
C THR A 279 18.04 16.35 11.52
N ALA A 280 17.40 15.36 12.09
CA ALA A 280 17.87 14.66 13.29
C ALA A 280 19.13 13.82 13.00
N GLU A 281 19.23 13.20 11.85
CA GLU A 281 20.34 12.32 11.45
C GLU A 281 21.46 13.06 10.69
N GLY A 282 21.24 14.31 10.28
CA GLY A 282 22.18 15.08 9.45
C GLY A 282 22.31 14.56 8.01
N LYS A 283 21.49 13.62 7.61
CA LYS A 283 21.41 13.04 6.26
C LYS A 283 20.00 12.56 5.94
N PRO A 284 19.61 12.52 4.66
CA PRO A 284 18.33 11.96 4.25
C PRO A 284 18.22 10.46 4.59
N PRO A 285 17.14 10.01 5.27
CA PRO A 285 16.95 8.58 5.58
C PRO A 285 16.62 7.77 4.31
N LYS A 286 17.02 6.50 4.29
CA LYS A 286 16.53 5.53 3.32
C LYS A 286 15.22 4.94 3.79
N VAL A 287 14.22 4.82 2.90
CA VAL A 287 12.87 4.42 3.28
C VAL A 287 12.37 3.26 2.42
N LEU A 288 11.91 2.20 3.09
CA LEU A 288 11.17 1.10 2.49
C LEU A 288 9.66 1.39 2.63
N PHE A 289 8.90 1.26 1.54
CA PHE A 289 7.45 1.45 1.52
C PHE A 289 6.75 0.13 1.26
N LYS A 290 5.62 -0.10 1.94
CA LYS A 290 4.68 -1.19 1.69
C LYS A 290 3.25 -0.68 1.67
N PHE A 291 2.64 -0.66 0.49
CA PHE A 291 1.33 -0.08 0.22
C PHE A 291 0.58 -0.89 -0.84
N GLY A 292 -0.70 -0.63 -0.98
CA GLY A 292 -1.47 -1.10 -2.13
C GLY A 292 -0.84 -0.66 -3.46
N ALA A 293 -0.97 -1.52 -4.48
CA ALA A 293 -0.28 -1.40 -5.77
C ALA A 293 -0.38 0.01 -6.37
N TRP A 294 -1.56 0.59 -6.37
CA TRP A 294 -1.77 1.85 -7.09
C TRP A 294 -1.09 3.06 -6.45
N HIS A 295 -0.83 3.02 -5.13
CA HIS A 295 -0.11 4.09 -4.42
C HIS A 295 1.39 4.12 -4.73
N MET A 296 1.98 2.98 -5.09
CA MET A 296 3.42 2.85 -5.37
C MET A 296 3.79 2.98 -6.85
N TYR A 297 2.86 3.37 -7.69
CA TYR A 297 2.98 3.49 -9.13
C TYR A 297 3.73 4.76 -9.55
N LYS A 298 4.65 4.68 -10.52
CA LYS A 298 5.28 5.85 -11.15
C LYS A 298 4.33 6.48 -12.16
N GLY A 299 4.14 7.79 -12.06
CA GLY A 299 3.27 8.54 -12.96
C GLY A 299 1.78 8.44 -12.59
N PHE A 300 0.93 8.68 -13.58
CA PHE A 300 -0.52 8.72 -13.44
C PHE A 300 -1.07 7.31 -13.29
N ASN A 301 -1.56 6.99 -12.08
CA ASN A 301 -2.00 5.65 -11.70
C ASN A 301 -3.46 5.34 -12.11
N PRO A 302 -3.93 4.08 -11.97
CA PRO A 302 -5.31 3.70 -12.23
C PRO A 302 -6.36 4.42 -11.37
N LEU A 303 -5.99 4.95 -10.19
CA LEU A 303 -6.85 5.83 -9.38
C LEU A 303 -6.97 7.25 -9.94
N ARG A 304 -6.42 7.48 -11.16
CA ARG A 304 -6.41 8.77 -11.88
C ARG A 304 -5.69 9.88 -11.10
N ASN A 305 -4.60 9.52 -10.45
CA ASN A 305 -3.84 10.42 -9.60
C ASN A 305 -2.32 10.24 -9.78
N ASN A 306 -1.55 11.30 -9.50
CA ASN A 306 -0.12 11.22 -9.26
C ASN A 306 0.09 11.02 -7.76
N ASP A 307 0.30 9.77 -7.36
CA ASP A 307 0.33 9.34 -5.97
C ASP A 307 1.74 9.29 -5.37
N MET A 308 1.91 8.62 -4.23
CA MET A 308 3.18 8.51 -3.51
C MET A 308 4.30 7.98 -4.37
N GLY A 309 4.07 6.92 -5.18
CA GLY A 309 5.10 6.37 -6.07
C GLY A 309 5.64 7.40 -7.04
N ASN A 310 4.77 8.22 -7.66
CA ASN A 310 5.21 9.33 -8.50
C ASN A 310 5.98 10.38 -7.71
N PHE A 311 5.45 10.79 -6.54
CA PHE A 311 6.08 11.81 -5.70
C PHE A 311 7.49 11.39 -5.25
N ILE A 312 7.68 10.14 -4.85
CA ILE A 312 8.99 9.60 -4.44
C ILE A 312 9.95 9.49 -5.63
N THR A 313 9.45 9.18 -6.84
CA THR A 313 10.26 9.20 -8.07
C THR A 313 10.82 10.60 -8.33
N GLU A 314 9.96 11.62 -8.33
CA GLU A 314 10.33 13.02 -8.52
C GLU A 314 11.30 13.54 -7.42
N LEU A 315 11.09 13.10 -6.18
CA LEU A 315 11.97 13.44 -5.06
C LEU A 315 13.36 12.82 -5.25
N ALA A 316 13.42 11.53 -5.62
CA ALA A 316 14.68 10.85 -5.89
C ALA A 316 15.45 11.51 -7.04
N ASP A 317 14.79 11.82 -8.15
CA ASP A 317 15.38 12.49 -9.30
C ASP A 317 15.94 13.86 -8.92
N ARG A 318 15.17 14.65 -8.17
CA ARG A 318 15.63 15.97 -7.67
C ARG A 318 16.86 15.86 -6.77
N GLN A 319 16.98 14.78 -6.00
CA GLN A 319 18.11 14.54 -5.10
C GLN A 319 19.31 13.86 -5.79
N GLY A 320 19.19 13.49 -7.06
CA GLY A 320 20.21 12.72 -7.77
C GLY A 320 20.38 11.31 -7.20
N THR A 321 19.31 10.76 -6.59
CA THR A 321 19.26 9.41 -6.02
C THR A 321 18.33 8.52 -6.85
N ARG A 322 17.99 7.32 -6.37
CA ARG A 322 17.13 6.38 -7.11
C ARG A 322 15.99 5.86 -6.24
N SER A 323 14.81 5.68 -6.85
CA SER A 323 13.72 4.88 -6.32
C SER A 323 13.62 3.56 -7.07
N LEU A 324 13.36 2.46 -6.36
CA LEU A 324 13.05 1.15 -6.91
C LEU A 324 11.59 0.82 -6.61
N HIS A 325 10.82 0.50 -7.63
CA HIS A 325 9.40 0.16 -7.52
C HIS A 325 9.18 -1.32 -7.86
N ILE A 326 8.65 -2.07 -6.92
CA ILE A 326 8.38 -3.51 -7.03
C ILE A 326 6.88 -3.72 -6.90
N LEU A 327 6.25 -4.35 -7.88
CA LEU A 327 4.89 -4.85 -7.76
C LEU A 327 4.94 -6.33 -7.43
N ILE A 328 4.22 -6.75 -6.39
CA ILE A 328 4.05 -8.17 -6.04
C ILE A 328 2.57 -8.52 -6.01
N LEU A 329 2.19 -9.54 -6.78
CA LEU A 329 0.83 -10.01 -6.91
C LEU A 329 0.80 -11.54 -6.85
N ALA A 330 -0.30 -12.11 -6.35
CA ALA A 330 -0.60 -13.51 -6.59
C ALA A 330 -1.53 -13.63 -7.79
N VAL A 331 -1.32 -14.68 -8.59
CA VAL A 331 -2.09 -14.89 -9.82
C VAL A 331 -3.49 -15.40 -9.52
N LYS A 332 -3.62 -16.26 -8.51
CA LYS A 332 -4.89 -16.80 -8.02
C LYS A 332 -4.77 -17.25 -6.57
N GLY A 333 -5.88 -17.63 -5.96
CA GLY A 333 -5.92 -18.18 -4.61
C GLY A 333 -6.98 -17.52 -3.77
N SER A 334 -6.68 -17.25 -2.51
CA SER A 334 -7.57 -16.60 -1.58
C SER A 334 -6.85 -15.54 -0.76
N GLN A 335 -7.57 -14.49 -0.41
CA GLN A 335 -7.09 -13.36 0.41
C GLN A 335 -8.09 -13.04 1.51
N LEU A 336 -7.66 -12.41 2.61
CA LEU A 336 -8.56 -11.89 3.62
C LEU A 336 -9.27 -10.64 3.11
N ARG A 337 -10.58 -10.61 3.27
CA ARG A 337 -11.44 -9.47 2.90
C ARG A 337 -12.23 -8.97 4.09
N PHE A 338 -12.44 -7.69 4.14
CA PHE A 338 -13.31 -7.04 5.10
C PHE A 338 -14.76 -7.54 4.94
N ALA A 339 -15.37 -7.99 6.03
CA ALA A 339 -16.71 -8.57 6.04
C ALA A 339 -17.77 -7.69 6.72
N GLY A 340 -17.38 -6.50 7.16
CA GLY A 340 -18.25 -5.56 7.89
C GLY A 340 -17.72 -5.23 9.28
N ILE A 341 -18.21 -4.14 9.86
CA ILE A 341 -17.83 -3.71 11.20
C ILE A 341 -18.26 -4.76 12.24
N GLY A 342 -17.32 -5.09 13.14
CA GLY A 342 -17.55 -6.10 14.19
C GLY A 342 -17.55 -7.54 13.68
N HIS A 343 -17.30 -7.79 12.40
CA HIS A 343 -17.20 -9.13 11.83
C HIS A 343 -15.74 -9.51 11.56
N PRO A 344 -15.32 -10.75 11.84
CA PRO A 344 -14.00 -11.23 11.47
C PRO A 344 -13.82 -11.13 9.95
N PHE A 345 -12.61 -10.78 9.51
CA PHE A 345 -12.25 -10.85 8.09
C PHE A 345 -12.51 -12.25 7.54
N GLN A 346 -12.98 -12.36 6.31
CA GLN A 346 -13.30 -13.60 5.66
C GLN A 346 -12.40 -13.88 4.45
N PRO A 347 -12.00 -15.15 4.24
CA PRO A 347 -11.34 -15.53 3.00
C PRO A 347 -12.24 -15.28 1.79
N GLY A 348 -11.68 -14.72 0.73
CA GLY A 348 -12.34 -14.56 -0.56
C GLY A 348 -11.44 -15.01 -1.69
N ASP A 349 -11.94 -15.90 -2.55
CA ASP A 349 -11.20 -16.42 -3.68
C ASP A 349 -11.06 -15.36 -4.79
N PHE A 350 -9.96 -15.45 -5.56
CA PHE A 350 -9.70 -14.63 -6.72
C PHE A 350 -8.90 -15.41 -7.79
N ASP A 351 -9.02 -14.99 -9.04
CA ASP A 351 -8.25 -15.50 -10.18
C ASP A 351 -8.02 -14.37 -11.20
N LEU A 352 -6.85 -13.74 -11.17
CA LEU A 352 -6.52 -12.60 -12.02
C LEU A 352 -6.49 -12.93 -13.53
N VAL A 353 -6.41 -14.22 -13.89
CA VAL A 353 -6.36 -14.67 -15.29
C VAL A 353 -7.75 -14.86 -15.86
N ASN A 354 -8.68 -15.42 -15.07
CA ASN A 354 -10.00 -15.84 -15.52
C ASN A 354 -11.12 -14.87 -15.11
N ASP A 355 -10.88 -14.01 -14.13
CA ASP A 355 -11.82 -12.96 -13.73
C ASP A 355 -11.77 -11.81 -14.74
N LYS A 356 -12.89 -11.62 -15.47
CA LYS A 356 -13.02 -10.57 -16.50
C LYS A 356 -13.04 -9.15 -15.92
N ASP A 357 -13.39 -9.04 -14.65
CA ASP A 357 -13.46 -7.79 -13.93
C ASP A 357 -12.16 -7.48 -13.15
N SER A 358 -11.12 -8.32 -13.32
CA SER A 358 -9.82 -8.11 -12.67
C SER A 358 -9.13 -6.85 -13.19
N ASP A 359 -8.77 -5.98 -12.25
CA ASP A 359 -7.99 -4.76 -12.51
C ASP A 359 -6.60 -5.04 -13.12
N PHE A 360 -6.13 -6.30 -13.07
CA PHE A 360 -4.82 -6.73 -13.58
C PHE A 360 -4.89 -7.58 -14.84
N LEU A 361 -6.04 -7.69 -15.50
CA LEU A 361 -6.21 -8.54 -16.70
C LEU A 361 -5.25 -8.15 -17.84
N PHE A 362 -4.82 -6.89 -17.91
CA PHE A 362 -3.83 -6.41 -18.86
C PHE A 362 -2.45 -7.08 -18.69
N LEU A 363 -2.16 -7.70 -17.52
CA LEU A 363 -0.93 -8.49 -17.28
C LEU A 363 -0.98 -9.91 -17.88
N LYS A 364 -2.01 -10.26 -18.63
CA LYS A 364 -2.14 -11.58 -19.24
C LYS A 364 -0.86 -12.07 -19.97
N PRO A 365 -0.10 -11.25 -20.71
CA PRO A 365 1.16 -11.71 -21.30
C PRO A 365 2.19 -12.20 -20.28
N MET A 366 2.21 -11.66 -19.06
CA MET A 366 3.05 -12.12 -17.97
C MET A 366 2.50 -13.40 -17.33
N PHE A 367 1.18 -13.48 -17.14
CA PHE A 367 0.52 -14.69 -16.61
C PHE A 367 0.70 -15.91 -17.54
N ASP A 368 0.64 -15.70 -18.86
CA ASP A 368 0.87 -16.77 -19.85
C ASP A 368 2.33 -17.25 -19.91
N ASN A 369 3.26 -16.50 -19.28
CA ASN A 369 4.70 -16.76 -19.31
C ASN A 369 5.29 -16.95 -17.90
N LEU A 370 4.51 -17.47 -16.96
CA LEU A 370 5.02 -17.84 -15.65
C LEU A 370 6.09 -18.94 -15.74
N ALA A 371 6.99 -18.95 -14.78
CA ALA A 371 7.92 -20.07 -14.61
C ALA A 371 7.12 -21.35 -14.26
N THR A 372 7.66 -22.49 -14.62
CA THR A 372 7.02 -23.80 -14.38
C THR A 372 7.02 -24.22 -12.91
N SER A 373 7.85 -23.59 -12.09
CA SER A 373 7.96 -23.82 -10.65
C SER A 373 8.39 -22.55 -9.92
N GLY A 374 7.99 -22.43 -8.67
CA GLY A 374 8.32 -21.26 -7.84
C GLY A 374 7.57 -19.98 -8.26
N TRP A 375 8.08 -18.86 -7.84
CA TRP A 375 7.58 -17.54 -8.22
C TRP A 375 8.29 -17.05 -9.48
N THR A 376 7.66 -16.13 -10.18
CA THR A 376 8.24 -15.51 -11.38
C THR A 376 8.53 -14.05 -11.11
N MET A 377 9.74 -13.60 -11.41
CA MET A 377 10.07 -12.18 -11.43
C MET A 377 10.35 -11.73 -12.86
N PHE A 378 9.74 -10.62 -13.27
CA PHE A 378 10.06 -9.91 -14.51
C PHE A 378 10.79 -8.61 -14.18
N ASP A 379 11.98 -8.40 -14.78
CA ASP A 379 12.65 -7.10 -14.76
C ASP A 379 12.09 -6.22 -15.88
N LEU A 380 11.13 -5.36 -15.52
CA LEU A 380 10.43 -4.49 -16.46
C LEU A 380 11.34 -3.40 -17.05
N ARG A 381 12.45 -3.07 -16.38
CA ARG A 381 13.44 -2.10 -16.88
C ARG A 381 14.05 -2.57 -18.20
N GLY A 382 14.28 -3.90 -18.35
CA GLY A 382 14.76 -4.51 -19.58
C GLY A 382 13.77 -4.43 -20.75
N MET A 383 12.48 -4.26 -20.47
CA MET A 383 11.43 -4.07 -21.48
C MET A 383 11.44 -2.66 -22.10
N ARG A 384 11.94 -1.65 -21.40
CA ARG A 384 11.83 -0.22 -21.77
C ARG A 384 12.72 0.16 -22.96
N LYS A 385 13.91 -0.45 -23.06
CA LYS A 385 14.85 -0.13 -24.15
C LYS A 385 14.28 -0.51 -25.52
N GLY A 386 14.05 0.49 -26.36
CA GLY A 386 13.49 0.31 -27.68
C GLY A 386 12.04 -0.21 -27.67
N PHE A 387 11.26 0.16 -26.65
CA PHE A 387 9.89 -0.30 -26.39
C PHE A 387 9.01 -0.19 -27.65
N GLY A 388 9.03 0.94 -28.37
CA GLY A 388 8.26 1.14 -29.60
C GLY A 388 8.55 0.13 -30.71
N SER A 389 9.67 -0.61 -30.66
CA SER A 389 9.99 -1.66 -31.63
C SER A 389 9.39 -3.04 -31.28
N LEU A 390 8.77 -3.18 -30.10
CA LEU A 390 8.15 -4.42 -29.62
C LEU A 390 6.77 -4.67 -30.26
N GLY A 391 6.22 -3.67 -30.92
CA GLY A 391 4.90 -3.70 -31.57
C GLY A 391 3.83 -3.03 -30.72
N PRO A 392 2.54 -3.13 -31.13
CA PRO A 392 1.44 -2.58 -30.36
C PRO A 392 1.27 -3.33 -29.04
N VAL A 393 1.31 -2.60 -27.93
CA VAL A 393 1.10 -3.10 -26.58
C VAL A 393 -0.15 -2.42 -26.01
N ASN A 394 -0.92 -3.13 -25.20
CA ASN A 394 -2.05 -2.54 -24.48
C ASN A 394 -1.56 -1.37 -23.62
N THR A 395 -2.29 -0.25 -23.63
CA THR A 395 -1.89 0.99 -22.95
C THR A 395 -1.68 0.79 -21.44
N GLU A 396 -2.51 -0.03 -20.78
CA GLU A 396 -2.35 -0.27 -19.34
C GLU A 396 -1.12 -1.14 -19.05
N LEU A 397 -0.82 -2.10 -19.93
CA LEU A 397 0.40 -2.90 -19.86
C LEU A 397 1.65 -2.03 -20.08
N GLU A 398 1.62 -1.12 -21.06
CA GLU A 398 2.69 -0.15 -21.29
C GLU A 398 2.91 0.71 -20.05
N ARG A 399 1.84 1.28 -19.50
CA ARG A 399 1.91 2.06 -18.27
C ARG A 399 2.51 1.26 -17.12
N MET A 400 2.14 -0.01 -16.97
CA MET A 400 2.69 -0.89 -15.93
C MET A 400 4.20 -1.12 -16.12
N ILE A 401 4.66 -1.34 -17.34
CA ILE A 401 6.10 -1.53 -17.66
C ILE A 401 6.92 -0.29 -17.30
N PHE A 402 6.35 0.89 -17.42
CA PHE A 402 7.00 2.14 -17.01
C PHE A 402 6.72 2.52 -15.55
N GLY A 403 5.61 2.07 -15.00
CA GLY A 403 5.16 2.36 -13.64
C GLY A 403 5.86 1.58 -12.53
N TYR A 404 6.39 0.38 -12.86
CA TYR A 404 7.13 -0.47 -11.92
C TYR A 404 8.44 -0.97 -12.53
N ASP A 405 9.46 -1.20 -11.70
CA ASP A 405 10.77 -1.69 -12.14
C ASP A 405 10.83 -3.22 -12.16
N LEU A 406 10.24 -3.84 -11.15
CA LEU A 406 10.16 -5.30 -11.02
C LEU A 406 8.70 -5.71 -10.80
N LEU A 407 8.30 -6.82 -11.42
CA LEU A 407 7.04 -7.50 -11.18
C LEU A 407 7.31 -8.89 -10.64
N VAL A 408 6.83 -9.18 -9.44
CA VAL A 408 6.93 -10.51 -8.79
C VAL A 408 5.54 -11.15 -8.82
N LEU A 409 5.43 -12.33 -9.39
CA LEU A 409 4.18 -13.09 -9.49
C LEU A 409 4.27 -14.38 -8.67
N ILE A 410 3.35 -14.52 -7.72
CA ILE A 410 3.15 -15.70 -6.88
C ILE A 410 2.08 -16.56 -7.57
N PRO A 411 2.34 -17.84 -7.89
CA PRO A 411 1.35 -18.66 -8.60
C PRO A 411 0.02 -18.81 -7.86
N THR A 412 0.09 -19.00 -6.54
CA THR A 412 -1.11 -19.19 -5.70
C THR A 412 -0.88 -18.59 -4.32
N ALA A 413 -1.85 -17.82 -3.83
CA ALA A 413 -1.87 -17.26 -2.49
C ALA A 413 -2.84 -18.00 -1.56
N THR A 414 -2.57 -17.91 -0.27
CA THR A 414 -3.49 -18.23 0.83
C THR A 414 -3.81 -16.96 1.61
N PRO A 415 -4.99 -16.90 2.27
CA PRO A 415 -5.34 -15.72 3.03
C PRO A 415 -4.43 -15.54 4.25
N SER A 416 -4.14 -14.31 4.60
CA SER A 416 -3.52 -13.95 5.88
C SER A 416 -4.38 -14.43 7.06
N LYS A 417 -3.81 -14.44 8.26
CA LYS A 417 -4.53 -14.79 9.49
C LYS A 417 -4.74 -13.55 10.34
N GLN A 418 -5.96 -13.32 10.77
CA GLN A 418 -6.23 -12.29 11.75
C GLN A 418 -5.65 -12.68 13.10
N ILE A 419 -4.98 -11.75 13.80
CA ILE A 419 -4.54 -11.92 15.19
C ILE A 419 -5.78 -11.93 16.08
N GLN A 420 -5.89 -12.92 16.98
CA GLN A 420 -7.05 -13.11 17.89
C GLN A 420 -6.57 -13.15 19.34
#